data_7eb8175ae36f4aab30e54076a58896fa
#
_entry.id   7eb8175ae36f4aab30e54076a58896fa
#
_cell.length_a   1.000
_cell.length_b   1.000
_cell.length_c   1.000
_cell.angle_alpha   90.00
_cell.angle_beta   90.00
_cell.angle_gamma   90.00
#
_symmetry.space_group_name_H-M   'P 1'
#
loop_
_entity.id
_entity.type
_entity.pdbx_description
1 polymer ?
#
loop_
_entity_poly.entity_id
_entity_poly.type
_entity_poly.pdbx_seq_one_letter_code
_entity_poly.pdbx_strand_id
1 'polypeptide(L)'
;MNVLFEEDGGFKAGSIMADNDSSLQVEMPTGKRSKIKAATILLRFDKPAPGALLEQAAPLAEEIEPDFLWECVSDGEFSFLDFARDYYGHDPAPVEATAVLLALHAAPVYFHRKGKGHSWCRRPLA
;
A
#
# COMPACT_ATOMS: atom_id res chain seq x y z
N MET A 1 9.36 10.45 10.27
CA MET A 1 8.16 10.00 9.53
C MET A 1 8.57 9.36 8.22
N ASN A 2 7.99 8.25 7.91
CA ASN A 2 8.28 7.47 6.69
C ASN A 2 7.06 7.43 5.80
N VAL A 3 7.27 7.14 4.52
CA VAL A 3 6.18 7.02 3.53
C VAL A 3 6.34 5.78 2.69
N LEU A 4 5.20 5.18 2.34
CA LEU A 4 5.08 4.17 1.30
C LEU A 4 4.49 4.87 0.08
N PHE A 5 5.11 4.71 -1.08
CA PHE A 5 4.70 5.39 -2.30
C PHE A 5 4.91 4.49 -3.52
N GLU A 6 4.28 4.86 -4.62
CA GLU A 6 4.44 4.14 -5.89
C GLU A 6 5.42 4.89 -6.77
N GLU A 7 6.35 4.15 -7.37
CA GLU A 7 7.31 4.67 -8.34
C GLU A 7 7.62 3.56 -9.36
N ASP A 8 7.55 3.89 -10.63
CA ASP A 8 7.88 2.97 -11.74
C ASP A 8 7.09 1.64 -11.69
N GLY A 9 5.83 1.72 -11.30
CA GLY A 9 4.95 0.55 -11.25
C GLY A 9 5.15 -0.35 -10.04
N GLY A 10 6.00 0.04 -9.10
CA GLY A 10 6.25 -0.71 -7.87
C GLY A 10 6.06 0.13 -6.63
N PHE A 11 6.06 -0.53 -5.48
CA PHE A 11 5.95 0.14 -4.19
C PHE A 11 7.32 0.29 -3.56
N LYS A 12 7.59 1.49 -3.04
CA LYS A 12 8.85 1.83 -2.38
C LYS A 12 8.56 2.56 -1.08
N ALA A 13 9.47 2.47 -0.14
CA ALA A 13 9.39 3.16 1.13
C ALA A 13 10.65 3.96 1.39
N GLY A 14 10.50 5.11 2.03
CA GLY A 14 11.62 5.98 2.36
C GLY A 14 11.29 6.88 3.54
N SER A 15 12.32 7.57 4.04
CA SER A 15 12.19 8.54 5.13
C SER A 15 11.98 9.94 4.56
N ILE A 16 11.07 10.69 5.15
CA ILE A 16 10.82 12.07 4.73
C ILE A 16 11.98 12.95 5.19
N MET A 17 12.63 13.61 4.23
CA MET A 17 13.70 14.58 4.49
C MET A 17 13.16 16.01 4.50
N ALA A 18 12.21 16.31 3.60
CA ALA A 18 11.56 17.61 3.52
C ALA A 18 10.17 17.44 2.95
N ASP A 19 9.22 18.20 3.47
CA ASP A 19 7.82 18.18 3.03
C ASP A 19 7.45 19.58 2.55
N ASN A 20 7.12 19.69 1.26
CA ASN A 20 6.73 20.94 0.61
C ASN A 20 5.24 20.91 0.19
N ASP A 21 4.40 20.19 0.92
CA ASP A 21 2.96 19.99 0.69
C ASP A 21 2.64 19.23 -0.60
N SER A 22 3.00 19.77 -1.77
CA SER A 22 2.71 19.12 -3.06
C SER A 22 3.78 18.11 -3.47
N SER A 23 4.96 18.17 -2.85
CA SER A 23 6.06 17.24 -3.11
C SER A 23 6.87 17.02 -1.85
N LEU A 24 7.57 15.89 -1.79
CA LEU A 24 8.41 15.53 -0.66
C LEU A 24 9.76 15.07 -1.16
N GLN A 25 10.80 15.35 -0.36
CA GLN A 25 12.10 14.72 -0.57
C GLN A 25 12.19 13.54 0.39
N VAL A 26 12.51 12.38 -0.15
CA VAL A 26 12.63 11.15 0.64
C VAL A 26 14.00 10.54 0.44
N GLU A 27 14.52 9.93 1.50
CA GLU A 27 15.75 9.15 1.46
C GLU A 27 15.38 7.67 1.48
N MET A 28 15.83 6.96 0.45
CA MET A 28 15.61 5.54 0.32
C MET A 28 16.53 4.76 1.25
N PRO A 29 16.21 3.50 1.61
CA PRO A 29 17.09 2.69 2.46
C PRO A 29 18.52 2.52 1.90
N THR A 30 18.67 2.65 0.59
CA THR A 30 19.99 2.60 -0.07
C THR A 30 20.80 3.88 0.08
N GLY A 31 20.21 4.92 0.66
CA GLY A 31 20.84 6.24 0.78
C GLY A 31 20.54 7.19 -0.37
N LYS A 32 19.89 6.70 -1.43
CA LYS A 32 19.49 7.52 -2.55
C LYS A 32 18.36 8.47 -2.14
N ARG A 33 18.43 9.72 -2.59
CA ARG A 33 17.38 10.71 -2.34
C ARG A 33 16.57 10.92 -3.60
N SER A 34 15.26 11.03 -3.42
CA SER A 34 14.32 11.24 -4.52
C SER A 34 13.29 12.28 -4.13
N LYS A 35 12.81 13.02 -5.13
CA LYS A 35 11.69 13.93 -4.96
C LYS A 35 10.44 13.22 -5.50
N ILE A 36 9.41 13.12 -4.69
CA ILE A 36 8.16 12.46 -5.07
C ILE A 36 6.99 13.44 -4.94
N LYS A 37 5.94 13.19 -5.69
CA LYS A 37 4.71 13.97 -5.57
C LYS A 37 3.89 13.44 -4.40
N ALA A 38 3.31 14.35 -3.62
CA ALA A 38 2.47 13.97 -2.48
C ALA A 38 1.32 13.04 -2.89
N ALA A 39 0.79 13.21 -4.10
CA ALA A 39 -0.29 12.37 -4.62
C ALA A 39 0.08 10.89 -4.79
N THR A 40 1.37 10.56 -4.83
CA THR A 40 1.83 9.16 -4.96
C THR A 40 1.98 8.45 -3.63
N ILE A 41 1.82 9.18 -2.51
CA ILE A 41 1.95 8.60 -1.18
C ILE A 41 0.72 7.75 -0.88
N LEU A 42 0.95 6.51 -0.49
CA LEU A 42 -0.11 5.56 -0.15
C LEU A 42 -0.30 5.43 1.36
N LEU A 43 0.78 5.59 2.13
CA LEU A 43 0.75 5.39 3.57
C LEU A 43 1.87 6.19 4.22
N ARG A 44 1.57 6.82 5.36
CA ARG A 44 2.59 7.43 6.23
C ARG A 44 2.71 6.56 7.46
N PHE A 45 3.93 6.35 7.95
CA PHE A 45 4.17 5.46 9.08
C PHE A 45 5.43 5.84 9.82
N ASP A 46 5.51 5.43 11.09
CA ASP A 46 6.70 5.62 11.92
C ASP A 46 7.52 4.35 12.05
N LYS A 47 6.87 3.23 12.21
CA LYS A 47 7.50 1.91 12.36
C LYS A 47 6.83 0.91 11.44
N PRO A 48 7.57 -0.05 10.91
CA PRO A 48 9.01 -0.29 11.03
C PRO A 48 9.83 0.70 10.22
N ALA A 49 11.15 0.50 10.18
CA ALA A 49 12.02 1.29 9.30
C ALA A 49 11.62 1.09 7.83
N PRO A 50 11.84 2.09 6.96
CA PRO A 50 11.42 1.97 5.55
C PRO A 50 11.95 0.71 4.85
N GLY A 51 13.18 0.32 5.11
CA GLY A 51 13.76 -0.88 4.50
C GLY A 51 13.14 -2.18 4.99
N ALA A 52 12.47 -2.17 6.14
CA ALA A 52 11.85 -3.35 6.70
C ALA A 52 10.36 -3.49 6.35
N LEU A 53 9.70 -2.40 5.97
CA LEU A 53 8.24 -2.42 5.75
C LEU A 53 7.82 -3.45 4.71
N LEU A 54 8.38 -3.37 3.52
CA LEU A 54 8.01 -4.28 2.43
C LEU A 54 8.48 -5.70 2.71
N GLU A 55 9.65 -5.87 3.34
CA GLU A 55 10.15 -7.19 3.71
C GLU A 55 9.24 -7.89 4.71
N GLN A 56 8.74 -7.16 5.69
CA GLN A 56 7.84 -7.72 6.70
C GLN A 56 6.43 -7.94 6.16
N ALA A 57 5.99 -7.10 5.23
CA ALA A 57 4.66 -7.21 4.64
C ALA A 57 4.55 -8.37 3.64
N ALA A 58 5.61 -8.68 2.92
CA ALA A 58 5.58 -9.70 1.87
C ALA A 58 5.08 -11.07 2.36
N PRO A 59 5.61 -11.65 3.48
CA PRO A 59 5.10 -12.93 3.94
C PRO A 59 3.65 -12.86 4.42
N LEU A 60 3.21 -11.73 4.98
CA LEU A 60 1.81 -11.56 5.35
C LEU A 60 0.92 -11.50 4.12
N ALA A 61 1.37 -10.85 3.05
CA ALA A 61 0.64 -10.78 1.79
C ALA A 61 0.47 -12.17 1.16
N GLU A 62 1.46 -13.03 1.28
CA GLU A 62 1.40 -14.40 0.77
C GLU A 62 0.35 -15.25 1.49
N GLU A 63 0.06 -14.94 2.75
CA GLU A 63 -0.97 -15.62 3.54
C GLU A 63 -2.38 -15.16 3.18
N ILE A 64 -2.53 -14.02 2.53
CA ILE A 64 -3.82 -13.47 2.14
C ILE A 64 -4.25 -14.10 0.82
N GLU A 65 -5.40 -14.79 0.84
CA GLU A 65 -5.94 -15.44 -0.35
C GLU A 65 -6.80 -14.45 -1.14
N PRO A 66 -6.44 -14.14 -2.40
CA PRO A 66 -7.17 -13.13 -3.18
C PRO A 66 -8.64 -13.48 -3.45
N ASP A 67 -8.98 -14.74 -3.63
CA ASP A 67 -10.35 -15.19 -3.81
C ASP A 67 -11.19 -14.92 -2.56
N PHE A 68 -10.63 -15.13 -1.38
CA PHE A 68 -11.29 -14.82 -0.12
C PHE A 68 -11.52 -13.30 0.01
N LEU A 69 -10.50 -12.50 -0.32
CA LEU A 69 -10.64 -11.03 -0.32
C LEU A 69 -11.75 -10.60 -1.28
N TRP A 70 -11.81 -11.20 -2.45
CA TRP A 70 -12.81 -10.87 -3.46
C TRP A 70 -14.23 -11.13 -2.93
N GLU A 71 -14.42 -12.21 -2.19
CA GLU A 71 -15.71 -12.53 -1.58
C GLU A 71 -16.09 -11.57 -0.44
N CYS A 72 -15.09 -11.03 0.27
CA CYS A 72 -15.32 -10.15 1.42
C CYS A 72 -15.67 -8.72 1.04
N VAL A 73 -15.25 -8.25 -0.14
CA VAL A 73 -15.52 -6.86 -0.54
C VAL A 73 -16.87 -6.73 -1.22
N SER A 74 -17.47 -5.55 -1.04
CA SER A 74 -18.72 -5.19 -1.73
C SER A 74 -18.40 -4.72 -3.15
N ASP A 75 -19.42 -4.66 -4.00
CA ASP A 75 -19.29 -3.99 -5.28
C ASP A 75 -19.02 -2.51 -5.05
N GLY A 76 -18.26 -1.91 -5.98
CA GLY A 76 -17.90 -0.52 -5.90
C GLY A 76 -16.46 -0.30 -5.43
N GLU A 77 -16.11 0.96 -5.30
CA GLU A 77 -14.77 1.38 -4.97
C GLU A 77 -14.54 1.31 -3.45
N PHE A 78 -13.39 0.80 -3.04
CA PHE A 78 -13.01 0.73 -1.63
C PHE A 78 -11.56 1.19 -1.44
N SER A 79 -11.27 1.77 -0.26
CA SER A 79 -9.92 2.14 0.14
C SER A 79 -9.20 0.90 0.67
N PHE A 80 -7.91 0.72 0.31
CA PHE A 80 -7.15 -0.41 0.83
C PHE A 80 -6.97 -0.32 2.35
N LEU A 81 -6.91 0.90 2.91
CA LEU A 81 -6.78 1.08 4.35
C LEU A 81 -8.06 0.68 5.09
N ASP A 82 -9.22 1.07 4.57
CA ASP A 82 -10.51 0.69 5.15
C ASP A 82 -10.69 -0.83 5.09
N PHE A 83 -10.31 -1.42 3.97
CA PHE A 83 -10.41 -2.87 3.81
C PHE A 83 -9.44 -3.60 4.76
N ALA A 84 -8.24 -3.08 4.93
CA ALA A 84 -7.28 -3.67 5.88
C ALA A 84 -7.85 -3.65 7.31
N ARG A 85 -8.51 -2.55 7.69
CA ARG A 85 -9.17 -2.45 8.99
C ARG A 85 -10.23 -3.53 9.15
N ASP A 86 -11.06 -3.71 8.14
CA ASP A 86 -12.13 -4.72 8.17
C ASP A 86 -11.56 -6.14 8.19
N TYR A 87 -10.53 -6.38 7.39
CA TYR A 87 -9.90 -7.70 7.28
C TYR A 87 -9.27 -8.14 8.60
N TYR A 88 -8.53 -7.25 9.24
CA TYR A 88 -7.83 -7.57 10.50
C TYR A 88 -8.70 -7.36 11.73
N GLY A 89 -9.80 -6.65 11.62
CA GLY A 89 -10.72 -6.40 12.72
C GLY A 89 -10.25 -5.34 13.72
N HIS A 90 -9.26 -4.55 13.35
CA HIS A 90 -8.72 -3.43 14.15
C HIS A 90 -8.01 -2.46 13.23
N ASP A 91 -7.60 -1.30 13.76
CA ASP A 91 -6.79 -0.36 12.98
C ASP A 91 -5.49 -1.06 12.57
N PRO A 92 -5.22 -1.18 11.27
CA PRO A 92 -4.09 -1.98 10.81
C PRO A 92 -2.77 -1.31 11.14
N ALA A 93 -1.79 -2.12 11.56
CA ALA A 93 -0.41 -1.68 11.64
C ALA A 93 0.10 -1.40 10.23
N PRO A 94 1.15 -0.56 10.08
CA PRO A 94 1.70 -0.27 8.73
C PRO A 94 2.05 -1.51 7.93
N VAL A 95 2.60 -2.54 8.56
CA VAL A 95 2.94 -3.81 7.91
C VAL A 95 1.67 -4.51 7.42
N GLU A 96 0.61 -4.51 8.22
CA GLU A 96 -0.67 -5.12 7.86
C GLU A 96 -1.33 -4.41 6.68
N ALA A 97 -1.38 -3.08 6.73
CA ALA A 97 -1.95 -2.29 5.62
C ALA A 97 -1.17 -2.52 4.33
N THR A 98 0.15 -2.56 4.42
CA THR A 98 1.02 -2.82 3.27
C THR A 98 0.80 -4.22 2.72
N ALA A 99 0.59 -5.22 3.58
CA ALA A 99 0.32 -6.59 3.16
C ALA A 99 -0.97 -6.67 2.31
N VAL A 100 -2.03 -5.99 2.74
CA VAL A 100 -3.28 -5.92 1.96
C VAL A 100 -3.04 -5.26 0.62
N LEU A 101 -2.31 -4.15 0.59
CA LEU A 101 -1.97 -3.45 -0.65
C LEU A 101 -1.23 -4.36 -1.62
N LEU A 102 -0.22 -5.09 -1.13
CA LEU A 102 0.56 -6.02 -1.95
C LEU A 102 -0.31 -7.16 -2.48
N ALA A 103 -1.21 -7.69 -1.66
CA ALA A 103 -2.12 -8.76 -2.06
C ALA A 103 -3.07 -8.30 -3.16
N LEU A 104 -3.62 -7.09 -3.06
CA LEU A 104 -4.49 -6.52 -4.08
C LEU A 104 -3.72 -6.32 -5.39
N HIS A 105 -2.52 -5.76 -5.29
CA HIS A 105 -1.68 -5.49 -6.46
C HIS A 105 -1.26 -6.77 -7.18
N ALA A 106 -1.04 -7.84 -6.44
CA ALA A 106 -0.61 -9.13 -6.99
C ALA A 106 -1.75 -9.94 -7.61
N ALA A 107 -2.99 -9.47 -7.52
CA ALA A 107 -4.17 -10.20 -7.96
C ALA A 107 -4.99 -9.42 -9.00
N PRO A 108 -4.42 -9.10 -10.19
CA PRO A 108 -5.12 -8.29 -11.19
C PRO A 108 -6.36 -8.97 -11.80
N VAL A 109 -6.49 -10.28 -11.67
CA VAL A 109 -7.67 -11.01 -12.11
C VAL A 109 -8.87 -10.71 -11.21
N TYR A 110 -8.63 -10.46 -9.93
CA TYR A 110 -9.67 -10.24 -8.94
C TYR A 110 -9.98 -8.77 -8.70
N PHE A 111 -8.97 -7.90 -8.83
CA PHE A 111 -9.09 -6.49 -8.46
C PHE A 111 -8.44 -5.59 -9.50
N HIS A 112 -9.00 -4.39 -9.65
CA HIS A 112 -8.34 -3.36 -10.43
C HIS A 112 -8.23 -2.07 -9.61
N ARG A 113 -7.14 -1.36 -9.86
CA ARG A 113 -6.82 -0.13 -9.15
C ARG A 113 -7.60 1.04 -9.73
N LYS A 114 -8.04 1.93 -8.85
CA LYS A 114 -8.65 3.20 -9.20
C LYS A 114 -7.74 4.35 -8.80
N GLY A 115 -7.52 5.29 -9.72
CA GLY A 115 -6.69 6.47 -9.44
C GLY A 115 -5.26 6.12 -9.10
N LYS A 116 -4.77 6.68 -8.00
CA LYS A 116 -3.35 6.61 -7.60
C LYS A 116 -2.99 5.43 -6.70
N GLY A 117 -3.88 4.44 -6.58
CA GLY A 117 -3.60 3.24 -5.79
C GLY A 117 -4.13 3.24 -4.37
N HIS A 118 -4.85 4.28 -3.97
CA HIS A 118 -5.52 4.32 -2.67
C HIS A 118 -6.81 3.52 -2.70
N SER A 119 -7.48 3.49 -3.84
CA SER A 119 -8.79 2.86 -4.02
C SER A 119 -8.70 1.73 -5.04
N TRP A 120 -9.52 0.72 -4.82
CA TRP A 120 -9.58 -0.48 -5.63
C TRP A 120 -11.04 -0.90 -5.83
N CYS A 121 -11.30 -1.64 -6.90
CA CYS A 121 -12.59 -2.26 -7.14
C CYS A 121 -12.39 -3.75 -7.45
N ARG A 122 -13.32 -4.59 -7.01
CA ARG A 122 -13.27 -5.99 -7.42
C ARG A 122 -13.73 -6.13 -8.86
N ARG A 123 -13.13 -7.05 -9.58
CA ARG A 123 -13.53 -7.37 -10.94
C ARG A 123 -14.62 -8.43 -10.90
N PRO A 124 -15.62 -8.37 -11.79
CA PRO A 124 -16.56 -9.48 -11.91
C PRO A 124 -15.81 -10.71 -12.41
N LEU A 125 -16.08 -11.85 -11.81
CA LEU A 125 -15.56 -13.14 -12.26
C LEU A 125 -16.56 -13.74 -13.24
N ALA A 126 -16.08 -14.04 -14.43
CA ALA A 126 -16.92 -14.61 -15.47
C ALA A 126 -17.22 -16.07 -15.19
#